data_b1a2682554c20dee7f9bf60fc63a01ad
#
_entry.id   b1a2682554c20dee7f9bf60fc63a01ad
#
_cell.length_a   1.000
_cell.length_b   1.000
_cell.length_c   1.000
_cell.angle_alpha   90.00
_cell.angle_beta   90.00
_cell.angle_gamma   90.00
#
_symmetry.space_group_name_H-M   'P 1'
#
loop_
_entity.id
_entity.type
_entity.pdbx_description
1 polymer ?
#
loop_
_entity_poly.entity_id
_entity_poly.type
_entity_poly.pdbx_seq_one_letter_code
_entity_poly.pdbx_strand_id
1 'polypeptide(L)'
;MQIKLQQVFPNFLEENKISQSGIWKKEIVFNPQELVEIVAPSGSGKTSLVHFLYGLRNDYSGQILYDEKAINQFNAEDFSTYRQSYLSVVFQDLRLFGDQTVRQNLEIKRLLQPYHHHSPIEMMAARLGIQNKLDKPCKTCSYGEQQRIAIIRSLLQPFEFLLLDEPFSHLDENNRKKAMQLIEEEAAMRKAAILLADLKPIEYFNADKKIFL
;
A
#
# COMPACT_ATOMS: atom_id res chain seq x y z
N MET A 1 1.22 -3.20 15.64
CA MET A 1 2.41 -3.86 14.99
C MET A 1 3.47 -2.82 14.67
N GLN A 2 4.75 -3.19 14.75
CA GLN A 2 5.90 -2.40 14.30
C GLN A 2 6.61 -3.19 13.19
N ILE A 3 7.14 -2.50 12.17
CA ILE A 3 7.94 -3.13 11.12
C ILE A 3 9.38 -2.66 11.25
N LYS A 4 10.33 -3.60 11.36
CA LYS A 4 11.78 -3.30 11.43
C LYS A 4 12.50 -3.88 10.22
N LEU A 5 13.37 -3.09 9.63
CA LEU A 5 14.34 -3.50 8.60
C LEU A 5 15.73 -3.49 9.23
N GLN A 6 16.43 -4.63 9.18
CA GLN A 6 17.79 -4.79 9.69
C GLN A 6 18.71 -5.14 8.53
N GLN A 7 19.50 -4.17 8.08
CA GLN A 7 20.47 -4.31 7.00
C GLN A 7 19.86 -4.87 5.70
N VAL A 8 18.57 -4.56 5.42
CA VAL A 8 17.86 -5.07 4.24
C VAL A 8 18.34 -4.39 2.97
N PHE A 9 18.56 -5.17 1.92
CA PHE A 9 18.80 -4.67 0.56
C PHE A 9 18.46 -5.72 -0.50
N PRO A 10 17.97 -5.31 -1.70
CA PRO A 10 17.68 -6.23 -2.80
C PRO A 10 18.97 -6.87 -3.34
N ASN A 11 18.96 -8.18 -3.56
CA ASN A 11 20.15 -8.92 -4.03
C ASN A 11 20.55 -8.60 -5.49
N PHE A 12 19.64 -7.98 -6.24
CA PHE A 12 19.83 -7.62 -7.65
C PHE A 12 20.17 -6.13 -7.86
N LEU A 13 20.18 -5.32 -6.80
CA LEU A 13 20.43 -3.88 -6.93
C LEU A 13 21.93 -3.59 -6.90
N GLU A 14 22.35 -2.65 -7.73
CA GLU A 14 23.74 -2.22 -7.80
C GLU A 14 24.20 -1.52 -6.52
N GLU A 15 25.46 -1.73 -6.13
CA GLU A 15 26.02 -1.22 -4.86
C GLU A 15 25.98 0.33 -4.77
N ASN A 16 26.13 1.05 -5.89
CA ASN A 16 26.03 2.49 -5.94
C ASN A 16 24.63 3.00 -5.52
N LYS A 17 23.58 2.30 -5.92
CA LYS A 17 22.20 2.61 -5.55
C LYS A 17 21.93 2.26 -4.08
N ILE A 18 22.51 1.17 -3.60
CA ILE A 18 22.40 0.75 -2.20
C ILE A 18 23.04 1.78 -1.28
N SER A 19 24.26 2.24 -1.62
CA SER A 19 25.02 3.18 -0.77
C SER A 19 24.39 4.57 -0.65
N GLN A 20 23.67 5.01 -1.68
CA GLN A 20 22.98 6.30 -1.69
C GLN A 20 21.59 6.25 -1.02
N SER A 21 21.05 5.07 -0.79
CA SER A 21 19.72 4.88 -0.23
C SER A 21 19.62 5.28 1.25
N GLY A 22 18.50 5.88 1.60
CA GLY A 22 18.11 6.13 3.00
C GLY A 22 17.56 4.87 3.71
N ILE A 23 17.35 3.74 3.01
CA ILE A 23 16.77 2.51 3.57
C ILE A 23 17.75 1.34 3.49
N TRP A 24 18.34 1.10 2.30
CA TRP A 24 19.13 -0.10 2.07
C TRP A 24 20.38 -0.16 2.97
N LYS A 25 20.67 -1.35 3.51
CA LYS A 25 21.76 -1.61 4.46
C LYS A 25 21.70 -0.73 5.72
N LYS A 26 20.50 -0.29 6.14
CA LYS A 26 20.30 0.50 7.35
C LYS A 26 19.36 -0.20 8.34
N GLU A 27 19.36 0.31 9.57
CA GLU A 27 18.35 -0.03 10.58
C GLU A 27 17.21 0.97 10.44
N ILE A 28 16.04 0.48 10.01
CA ILE A 28 14.84 1.31 9.84
C ILE A 28 13.71 0.72 10.66
N VAL A 29 13.01 1.60 11.34
CA VAL A 29 11.80 1.24 12.10
C VAL A 29 10.64 2.06 11.57
N PHE A 30 9.55 1.39 11.27
CA PHE A 30 8.25 1.99 10.97
C PHE A 30 7.32 1.71 12.16
N ASN A 31 6.85 2.77 12.79
CA ASN A 31 6.03 2.68 13.99
C ASN A 31 4.53 2.65 13.67
N PRO A 32 3.69 2.13 14.59
CA PRO A 32 2.24 2.27 14.48
C PRO A 32 1.84 3.75 14.35
N GLN A 33 0.86 4.03 13.53
CA GLN A 33 0.30 5.38 13.31
C GLN A 33 1.26 6.37 12.63
N GLU A 34 2.47 5.95 12.23
CA GLU A 34 3.45 6.81 11.58
C GLU A 34 3.09 7.01 10.09
N LEU A 35 3.12 8.25 9.63
CA LEU A 35 2.95 8.62 8.23
C LEU A 35 4.34 8.73 7.58
N VAL A 36 4.70 7.79 6.72
CA VAL A 36 6.02 7.74 6.10
C VAL A 36 5.93 7.96 4.60
N GLU A 37 6.68 8.94 4.11
CA GLU A 37 6.87 9.19 2.69
C GLU A 37 8.23 8.66 2.23
N ILE A 38 8.22 7.78 1.23
CA ILE A 38 9.42 7.22 0.61
C ILE A 38 9.53 7.79 -0.80
N VAL A 39 10.46 8.70 -0.98
CA VAL A 39 10.71 9.37 -2.27
C VAL A 39 11.85 8.66 -2.97
N ALA A 40 11.58 8.20 -4.17
CA ALA A 40 12.58 7.37 -4.85
C ALA A 40 12.45 7.43 -6.38
N PRO A 41 13.55 7.63 -7.11
CA PRO A 41 13.53 7.59 -8.56
C PRO A 41 13.18 6.20 -9.09
N SER A 42 12.85 6.12 -10.38
CA SER A 42 12.61 4.83 -11.03
C SER A 42 13.85 3.93 -10.95
N GLY A 43 13.64 2.65 -10.67
CA GLY A 43 14.72 1.66 -10.57
C GLY A 43 15.55 1.70 -9.27
N SER A 44 15.11 2.45 -8.24
CA SER A 44 15.75 2.48 -6.92
C SER A 44 15.31 1.33 -5.99
N GLY A 45 14.30 0.55 -6.38
CA GLY A 45 13.78 -0.57 -5.59
C GLY A 45 12.49 -0.30 -4.80
N LYS A 46 11.75 0.81 -5.08
CA LYS A 46 10.46 1.12 -4.41
C LYS A 46 9.49 -0.06 -4.36
N THR A 47 9.09 -0.54 -5.54
CA THR A 47 8.18 -1.68 -5.69
C THR A 47 8.72 -2.92 -5.00
N SER A 48 10.05 -3.13 -5.05
CA SER A 48 10.67 -4.25 -4.34
C SER A 48 10.55 -4.10 -2.83
N LEU A 49 10.76 -2.90 -2.29
CA LEU A 49 10.55 -2.65 -0.86
C LEU A 49 9.10 -2.96 -0.45
N VAL A 50 8.12 -2.44 -1.19
CA VAL A 50 6.69 -2.73 -0.91
C VAL A 50 6.41 -4.23 -0.99
N HIS A 51 6.97 -4.94 -1.99
CA HIS A 51 6.82 -6.38 -2.11
C HIS A 51 7.52 -7.16 -0.98
N PHE A 52 8.68 -6.72 -0.51
CA PHE A 52 9.37 -7.32 0.63
C PHE A 52 8.56 -7.12 1.91
N LEU A 53 8.10 -5.89 2.17
CA LEU A 53 7.27 -5.57 3.31
C LEU A 53 5.90 -6.27 3.29
N TYR A 54 5.38 -6.63 2.14
CA TYR A 54 4.13 -7.38 2.01
C TYR A 54 4.35 -8.90 1.97
N GLY A 55 5.62 -9.34 1.99
CA GLY A 55 5.99 -10.76 1.96
C GLY A 55 5.71 -11.44 0.62
N LEU A 56 5.74 -10.71 -0.51
CA LEU A 56 5.56 -11.27 -1.86
C LEU A 56 6.87 -11.70 -2.51
N ARG A 57 7.99 -11.13 -2.09
CA ARG A 57 9.33 -11.42 -2.57
C ARG A 57 10.26 -11.63 -1.39
N ASN A 58 11.28 -12.45 -1.58
CA ASN A 58 12.29 -12.80 -0.58
C ASN A 58 13.73 -12.71 -1.12
N ASP A 59 13.92 -12.13 -2.31
CA ASP A 59 15.22 -11.96 -2.95
C ASP A 59 15.97 -10.71 -2.44
N TYR A 60 16.09 -10.64 -1.12
CA TYR A 60 16.84 -9.63 -0.38
C TYR A 60 17.77 -10.27 0.66
N SER A 61 18.77 -9.53 1.10
CA SER A 61 19.61 -9.82 2.25
C SER A 61 19.20 -8.95 3.44
N GLY A 62 19.62 -9.34 4.65
CA GLY A 62 19.17 -8.71 5.89
C GLY A 62 17.90 -9.35 6.47
N GLN A 63 17.24 -8.68 7.41
CA GLN A 63 16.05 -9.21 8.08
C GLN A 63 14.93 -8.17 8.11
N ILE A 64 13.70 -8.63 7.90
CA ILE A 64 12.48 -7.87 8.11
C ILE A 64 11.73 -8.52 9.26
N LEU A 65 11.36 -7.73 10.26
CA LEU A 65 10.61 -8.20 11.42
C LEU A 65 9.26 -7.49 11.49
N TYR A 66 8.23 -8.25 11.82
CA TYR A 66 6.95 -7.73 12.30
C TYR A 66 6.92 -7.94 13.82
N ASP A 67 6.92 -6.84 14.56
CA ASP A 67 7.28 -6.81 15.98
C ASP A 67 8.64 -7.51 16.21
N GLU A 68 8.69 -8.63 16.88
CA GLU A 68 9.92 -9.38 17.15
C GLU A 68 10.10 -10.64 16.27
N LYS A 69 9.11 -10.95 15.37
CA LYS A 69 9.14 -12.16 14.56
C LYS A 69 9.66 -11.83 13.14
N ALA A 70 10.74 -12.49 12.74
CA ALA A 70 11.30 -12.34 11.41
C ALA A 70 10.40 -13.00 10.36
N ILE A 71 10.09 -12.27 9.26
CA ILE A 71 9.12 -12.74 8.25
C ILE A 71 9.61 -13.93 7.44
N ASN A 72 10.93 -14.22 7.41
CA ASN A 72 11.48 -15.42 6.79
C ASN A 72 11.14 -16.71 7.58
N GLN A 73 10.62 -16.58 8.80
CA GLN A 73 10.10 -17.68 9.63
C GLN A 73 8.60 -17.92 9.43
N PHE A 74 7.95 -17.08 8.63
CA PHE A 74 6.51 -17.19 8.39
C PHE A 74 6.21 -18.31 7.40
N ASN A 75 5.18 -19.08 7.70
CA ASN A 75 4.56 -19.99 6.77
C ASN A 75 3.45 -19.28 5.95
N ALA A 76 2.79 -20.01 5.05
CA ALA A 76 1.72 -19.46 4.21
C ALA A 76 0.51 -18.97 5.01
N GLU A 77 0.21 -19.61 6.14
CA GLU A 77 -0.92 -19.25 7.02
C GLU A 77 -0.61 -17.97 7.80
N ASP A 78 0.62 -17.82 8.31
CA ASP A 78 1.09 -16.57 8.92
C ASP A 78 0.90 -15.40 7.95
N PHE A 79 1.42 -15.51 6.72
CA PHE A 79 1.27 -14.48 5.70
C PHE A 79 -0.20 -14.19 5.34
N SER A 80 -1.03 -15.23 5.28
CA SER A 80 -2.47 -15.06 5.03
C SER A 80 -3.12 -14.22 6.13
N THR A 81 -2.84 -14.54 7.40
CA THR A 81 -3.34 -13.82 8.56
C THR A 81 -2.91 -12.36 8.55
N TYR A 82 -1.61 -12.10 8.31
CA TYR A 82 -1.11 -10.72 8.26
C TYR A 82 -1.74 -9.90 7.12
N ARG A 83 -1.91 -10.50 5.93
CA ARG A 83 -2.54 -9.83 4.77
C ARG A 83 -4.04 -9.64 4.91
N GLN A 84 -4.71 -10.40 5.76
CA GLN A 84 -6.14 -10.23 6.04
C GLN A 84 -6.42 -9.15 7.08
N SER A 85 -5.53 -8.99 8.08
CA SER A 85 -5.85 -8.24 9.29
C SER A 85 -4.92 -7.07 9.59
N TYR A 86 -3.65 -7.13 9.16
CA TYR A 86 -2.63 -6.17 9.58
C TYR A 86 -2.02 -5.37 8.42
N LEU A 87 -1.97 -5.94 7.22
CA LEU A 87 -1.33 -5.33 6.06
C LEU A 87 -2.32 -5.13 4.93
N SER A 88 -2.44 -3.91 4.46
CA SER A 88 -3.12 -3.63 3.19
C SER A 88 -2.18 -2.97 2.20
N VAL A 89 -2.46 -3.10 0.90
CA VAL A 89 -1.57 -2.61 -0.14
C VAL A 89 -2.33 -2.12 -1.37
N VAL A 90 -1.84 -1.01 -1.95
CA VAL A 90 -2.11 -0.61 -3.32
C VAL A 90 -0.85 -0.87 -4.14
N PHE A 91 -0.93 -1.81 -5.07
CA PHE A 91 0.16 -2.13 -5.98
C PHE A 91 0.19 -1.18 -7.17
N GLN A 92 1.36 -0.92 -7.72
CA GLN A 92 1.54 -0.14 -8.94
C GLN A 92 0.79 -0.76 -10.14
N ASP A 93 0.75 -2.10 -10.23
CA ASP A 93 0.02 -2.86 -11.26
C ASP A 93 -1.47 -3.10 -10.93
N LEU A 94 -1.99 -2.46 -9.89
CA LEU A 94 -3.38 -2.44 -9.38
C LEU A 94 -3.98 -3.82 -9.03
N ARG A 95 -3.62 -4.90 -9.71
CA ARG A 95 -4.07 -6.30 -9.52
C ARG A 95 -5.59 -6.44 -9.39
N LEU A 96 -6.32 -5.80 -10.30
CA LEU A 96 -7.78 -5.93 -10.40
C LEU A 96 -8.17 -7.12 -11.28
N PHE A 97 -9.29 -7.74 -10.95
CA PHE A 97 -9.90 -8.77 -11.79
C PHE A 97 -10.72 -8.08 -12.90
N GLY A 98 -10.12 -7.98 -14.09
CA GLY A 98 -10.67 -7.17 -15.19
C GLY A 98 -12.07 -7.58 -15.66
N ASP A 99 -12.37 -8.89 -15.66
CA ASP A 99 -13.66 -9.43 -16.09
C ASP A 99 -14.75 -9.35 -15.00
N GLN A 100 -14.37 -9.15 -13.76
CA GLN A 100 -15.30 -8.92 -12.67
C GLN A 100 -15.76 -7.47 -12.62
N THR A 101 -16.96 -7.23 -12.08
CA THR A 101 -17.44 -5.86 -11.86
C THR A 101 -16.59 -5.14 -10.83
N VAL A 102 -16.66 -3.81 -10.82
CA VAL A 102 -16.03 -2.99 -9.77
C VAL A 102 -16.51 -3.42 -8.40
N ARG A 103 -17.83 -3.59 -8.22
CA ARG A 103 -18.42 -4.07 -6.96
C ARG A 103 -17.82 -5.40 -6.52
N GLN A 104 -17.72 -6.38 -7.42
CA GLN A 104 -17.12 -7.68 -7.10
C GLN A 104 -15.67 -7.57 -6.67
N ASN A 105 -14.86 -6.73 -7.34
CA ASN A 105 -13.48 -6.46 -6.94
C ASN A 105 -13.37 -5.87 -5.53
N LEU A 106 -14.30 -5.02 -5.14
CA LEU A 106 -14.35 -4.39 -3.83
C LEU A 106 -14.82 -5.38 -2.75
N GLU A 107 -15.86 -6.15 -3.04
CA GLU A 107 -16.43 -7.16 -2.13
C GLU A 107 -15.45 -8.26 -1.75
N ILE A 108 -14.55 -8.68 -2.66
CA ILE A 108 -13.52 -9.69 -2.37
C ILE A 108 -12.75 -9.34 -1.08
N LYS A 109 -12.36 -8.08 -0.91
CA LYS A 109 -11.61 -7.67 0.29
C LYS A 109 -12.52 -7.44 1.49
N ARG A 110 -13.69 -6.85 1.28
CA ARG A 110 -14.65 -6.60 2.35
C ARG A 110 -15.13 -7.90 3.01
N LEU A 111 -15.33 -8.96 2.23
CA LEU A 111 -15.87 -10.24 2.72
C LEU A 111 -14.83 -11.13 3.39
N LEU A 112 -13.53 -10.94 3.14
CA LEU A 112 -12.47 -11.71 3.80
C LEU A 112 -12.46 -11.47 5.32
N GLN A 113 -12.55 -10.22 5.71
CA GLN A 113 -12.68 -9.80 7.11
C GLN A 113 -13.37 -8.45 7.16
N PRO A 114 -14.71 -8.42 7.36
CA PRO A 114 -15.46 -7.17 7.38
C PRO A 114 -14.98 -6.25 8.51
N TYR A 115 -14.58 -5.04 8.15
CA TYR A 115 -14.20 -4.00 9.11
C TYR A 115 -15.34 -3.00 9.34
N HIS A 116 -16.06 -2.64 8.29
CA HIS A 116 -17.17 -1.70 8.35
C HIS A 116 -18.50 -2.43 8.59
N HIS A 117 -19.30 -1.94 9.53
CA HIS A 117 -20.64 -2.50 9.84
C HIS A 117 -21.68 -2.24 8.75
N HIS A 118 -21.55 -1.14 7.98
CA HIS A 118 -22.41 -0.79 6.84
C HIS A 118 -21.60 -0.82 5.55
N SER A 119 -22.27 -0.96 4.40
CA SER A 119 -21.56 -1.02 3.12
C SER A 119 -20.86 0.32 2.84
N PRO A 120 -19.53 0.41 2.97
CA PRO A 120 -18.79 1.65 2.71
C PRO A 120 -18.52 1.84 1.21
N ILE A 121 -18.85 0.83 0.40
CA ILE A 121 -18.50 0.79 -1.02
C ILE A 121 -19.15 1.96 -1.77
N GLU A 122 -20.45 2.16 -1.58
CA GLU A 122 -21.20 3.22 -2.24
C GLU A 122 -20.69 4.59 -1.82
N MET A 123 -20.41 4.78 -0.54
CA MET A 123 -19.91 6.05 -0.01
C MET A 123 -18.51 6.38 -0.54
N MET A 124 -17.59 5.42 -0.49
CA MET A 124 -16.22 5.61 -0.99
C MET A 124 -16.21 5.79 -2.52
N ALA A 125 -17.06 5.02 -3.23
CA ALA A 125 -17.20 5.13 -4.69
C ALA A 125 -17.77 6.49 -5.12
N ALA A 126 -18.78 7.01 -4.40
CA ALA A 126 -19.31 8.36 -4.63
C ALA A 126 -18.25 9.42 -4.37
N ARG A 127 -17.52 9.32 -3.27
CA ARG A 127 -16.45 10.25 -2.87
C ARG A 127 -15.33 10.32 -3.90
N LEU A 128 -14.95 9.17 -4.48
CA LEU A 128 -13.93 9.10 -5.53
C LEU A 128 -14.49 9.18 -6.95
N GLY A 129 -15.81 9.48 -7.12
CA GLY A 129 -16.42 9.72 -8.43
C GLY A 129 -16.51 8.49 -9.34
N ILE A 130 -16.64 7.29 -8.79
CA ILE A 130 -16.76 6.03 -9.53
C ILE A 130 -18.05 5.26 -9.21
N GLN A 131 -19.02 5.90 -8.54
CA GLN A 131 -20.27 5.23 -8.15
C GLN A 131 -21.04 4.65 -9.34
N ASN A 132 -21.06 5.35 -10.48
CA ASN A 132 -21.71 4.90 -11.71
C ASN A 132 -20.96 3.76 -12.43
N LYS A 133 -19.82 3.33 -11.91
CA LYS A 133 -19.00 2.22 -12.45
C LYS A 133 -19.16 0.92 -11.66
N LEU A 134 -19.81 0.95 -10.50
CA LEU A 134 -19.85 -0.19 -9.57
C LEU A 134 -20.29 -1.50 -10.24
N ASP A 135 -21.25 -1.45 -11.15
CA ASP A 135 -21.79 -2.63 -11.81
C ASP A 135 -21.21 -2.85 -13.23
N LYS A 136 -20.11 -2.14 -13.56
CA LYS A 136 -19.38 -2.31 -14.83
C LYS A 136 -18.15 -3.22 -14.61
N PRO A 137 -17.76 -4.02 -15.63
CA PRO A 137 -16.50 -4.76 -15.59
C PRO A 137 -15.29 -3.82 -15.44
N CYS A 138 -14.34 -4.16 -14.56
CA CYS A 138 -13.16 -3.31 -14.30
C CYS A 138 -12.35 -2.99 -15.55
N LYS A 139 -12.25 -3.91 -16.51
CA LYS A 139 -11.53 -3.69 -17.78
C LYS A 139 -12.12 -2.57 -18.65
N THR A 140 -13.37 -2.16 -18.41
CA THR A 140 -14.02 -1.06 -19.13
C THR A 140 -13.77 0.31 -18.49
N CYS A 141 -13.15 0.32 -17.32
CA CYS A 141 -12.79 1.55 -16.61
C CYS A 141 -11.47 2.11 -17.14
N SER A 142 -11.34 3.44 -17.18
CA SER A 142 -10.06 4.09 -17.47
C SER A 142 -9.03 3.72 -16.39
N TYR A 143 -7.73 3.87 -16.69
CA TYR A 143 -6.68 3.50 -15.73
C TYR A 143 -6.78 4.31 -14.42
N GLY A 144 -7.11 5.60 -14.49
CA GLY A 144 -7.37 6.43 -13.31
C GLY A 144 -8.62 6.00 -12.51
N GLU A 145 -9.68 5.47 -13.18
CA GLU A 145 -10.80 4.84 -12.47
C GLU A 145 -10.37 3.55 -11.80
N GLN A 146 -9.60 2.71 -12.49
CA GLN A 146 -9.05 1.48 -11.92
C GLN A 146 -8.14 1.76 -10.70
N GLN A 147 -7.36 2.83 -10.75
CA GLN A 147 -6.52 3.25 -9.63
C GLN A 147 -7.36 3.64 -8.42
N ARG A 148 -8.45 4.41 -8.60
CA ARG A 148 -9.40 4.73 -7.52
C ARG A 148 -10.10 3.48 -6.97
N ILE A 149 -10.42 2.51 -7.81
CA ILE A 149 -10.96 1.21 -7.40
C ILE A 149 -9.95 0.46 -6.50
N ALA A 150 -8.69 0.39 -6.91
CA ALA A 150 -7.64 -0.27 -6.15
C ALA A 150 -7.41 0.39 -4.77
N ILE A 151 -7.47 1.73 -4.71
CA ILE A 151 -7.43 2.48 -3.45
C ILE A 151 -8.60 2.09 -2.56
N ILE A 152 -9.85 2.18 -3.04
CA ILE A 152 -11.02 1.79 -2.23
C ILE A 152 -10.87 0.34 -1.76
N ARG A 153 -10.49 -0.58 -2.65
CA ARG A 153 -10.32 -2.00 -2.30
C ARG A 153 -9.36 -2.20 -1.14
N SER A 154 -8.27 -1.44 -1.09
CA SER A 154 -7.30 -1.53 0.00
C SER A 154 -7.83 -1.04 1.35
N LEU A 155 -8.83 -0.17 1.35
CA LEU A 155 -9.44 0.41 2.54
C LEU A 155 -10.60 -0.43 3.12
N LEU A 156 -11.05 -1.48 2.42
CA LEU A 156 -12.22 -2.27 2.81
C LEU A 156 -11.94 -3.39 3.80
N GLN A 157 -10.67 -3.67 4.10
CA GLN A 157 -10.23 -4.64 5.10
C GLN A 157 -9.65 -3.95 6.34
N PRO A 158 -9.50 -4.62 7.49
CA PRO A 158 -8.70 -4.11 8.58
C PRO A 158 -7.22 -4.03 8.18
N PHE A 159 -6.50 -3.05 8.72
CA PHE A 159 -5.06 -2.94 8.58
C PHE A 159 -4.46 -2.08 9.70
N GLU A 160 -3.22 -2.35 10.05
CA GLU A 160 -2.36 -1.52 10.91
C GLU A 160 -1.30 -0.79 10.08
N PHE A 161 -0.96 -1.34 8.89
CA PHE A 161 -0.08 -0.72 7.90
C PHE A 161 -0.73 -0.74 6.52
N LEU A 162 -0.78 0.42 5.89
CA LEU A 162 -1.18 0.60 4.50
C LEU A 162 0.04 0.92 3.65
N LEU A 163 0.38 0.03 2.74
CA LEU A 163 1.49 0.16 1.80
C LEU A 163 0.97 0.70 0.47
N LEU A 164 1.54 1.80 -0.02
CA LEU A 164 1.09 2.46 -1.24
C LEU A 164 2.27 2.59 -2.22
N ASP A 165 2.20 1.91 -3.36
CA ASP A 165 3.21 1.95 -4.41
C ASP A 165 2.71 2.77 -5.60
N GLU A 166 3.16 4.01 -5.71
CA GLU A 166 2.78 5.01 -6.72
C GLU A 166 1.24 5.13 -6.89
N PRO A 167 0.49 5.32 -5.78
CA PRO A 167 -0.97 5.15 -5.79
C PRO A 167 -1.72 6.19 -6.61
N PHE A 168 -1.05 7.27 -7.06
CA PHE A 168 -1.68 8.41 -7.71
C PHE A 168 -1.15 8.70 -9.12
N SER A 169 -0.35 7.82 -9.70
CA SER A 169 0.39 8.05 -10.96
C SER A 169 -0.49 8.49 -12.13
N HIS A 170 -1.75 8.03 -12.20
CA HIS A 170 -2.70 8.30 -13.29
C HIS A 170 -3.92 9.13 -12.85
N LEU A 171 -3.83 9.80 -11.72
CA LEU A 171 -4.87 10.71 -11.22
C LEU A 171 -4.50 12.16 -11.49
N ASP A 172 -5.50 12.95 -11.87
CA ASP A 172 -5.38 14.40 -11.84
C ASP A 172 -5.30 14.93 -10.40
N GLU A 173 -4.88 16.18 -10.24
CA GLU A 173 -4.63 16.81 -8.93
C GLU A 173 -5.84 16.76 -7.99
N ASN A 174 -7.06 17.00 -8.51
CA ASN A 174 -8.28 16.96 -7.70
C ASN A 174 -8.59 15.54 -7.19
N ASN A 175 -8.45 14.53 -8.06
CA ASN A 175 -8.66 13.14 -7.69
C ASN A 175 -7.57 12.63 -6.74
N ARG A 176 -6.31 13.08 -6.89
CA ARG A 176 -5.23 12.78 -5.94
C ARG A 176 -5.55 13.27 -4.54
N LYS A 177 -5.97 14.54 -4.40
CA LYS A 177 -6.33 15.13 -3.10
C LYS A 177 -7.49 14.40 -2.45
N LYS A 178 -8.56 14.11 -3.20
CA LYS A 178 -9.71 13.34 -2.68
C LYS A 178 -9.32 11.93 -2.22
N ALA A 179 -8.48 11.25 -2.99
CA ALA A 179 -8.01 9.91 -2.67
C ALA A 179 -7.13 9.92 -1.42
N MET A 180 -6.19 10.88 -1.33
CA MET A 180 -5.33 11.02 -0.15
C MET A 180 -6.12 11.31 1.10
N GLN A 181 -7.06 12.26 1.04
CA GLN A 181 -7.94 12.58 2.17
C GLN A 181 -8.73 11.35 2.65
N LEU A 182 -9.28 10.54 1.73
CA LEU A 182 -9.96 9.30 2.09
C LEU A 182 -9.00 8.30 2.77
N ILE A 183 -7.77 8.16 2.24
CA ILE A 183 -6.74 7.28 2.81
C ILE A 183 -6.37 7.71 4.24
N GLU A 184 -6.11 9.00 4.45
CA GLU A 184 -5.72 9.55 5.76
C GLU A 184 -6.84 9.38 6.80
N GLU A 185 -8.10 9.66 6.43
CA GLU A 185 -9.25 9.47 7.32
C GLU A 185 -9.42 8.00 7.73
N GLU A 186 -9.33 7.08 6.76
CA GLU A 186 -9.45 5.64 7.01
C GLU A 186 -8.29 5.10 7.86
N ALA A 187 -7.07 5.58 7.63
CA ALA A 187 -5.92 5.22 8.45
C ALA A 187 -6.03 5.78 9.87
N ALA A 188 -6.45 7.04 10.03
CA ALA A 188 -6.65 7.67 11.33
C ALA A 188 -7.70 6.94 12.17
N MET A 189 -8.84 6.55 11.58
CA MET A 189 -9.88 5.77 12.28
C MET A 189 -9.36 4.42 12.81
N ARG A 190 -8.41 3.79 12.09
CA ARG A 190 -7.79 2.53 12.47
C ARG A 190 -6.57 2.69 13.38
N LYS A 191 -6.08 3.91 13.55
CA LYS A 191 -4.75 4.19 14.15
C LYS A 191 -3.66 3.44 13.38
N ALA A 192 -3.76 3.42 12.07
CA ALA A 192 -2.85 2.71 11.19
C ALA A 192 -1.73 3.61 10.68
N ALA A 193 -0.59 3.01 10.37
CA ALA A 193 0.50 3.67 9.67
C ALA A 193 0.28 3.67 8.15
N ILE A 194 0.81 4.68 7.47
CA ILE A 194 0.85 4.76 6.01
C ILE A 194 2.32 4.78 5.56
N LEU A 195 2.69 3.85 4.68
CA LEU A 195 3.96 3.88 3.96
C LEU A 195 3.67 4.17 2.48
N LEU A 196 3.90 5.42 2.08
CA LEU A 196 3.65 5.89 0.73
C LEU A 196 4.97 6.01 -0.04
N ALA A 197 5.12 5.22 -1.09
CA ALA A 197 6.26 5.27 -2.00
C ALA A 197 5.88 5.92 -3.32
N ASP A 198 6.57 7.02 -3.70
CA ASP A 198 6.31 7.74 -4.94
C ASP A 198 7.63 8.23 -5.57
N LEU A 199 7.55 8.67 -6.83
CA LEU A 199 8.69 9.24 -7.59
C LEU A 199 9.10 10.62 -7.08
N LYS A 200 8.15 11.39 -6.54
CA LYS A 200 8.32 12.77 -6.08
C LYS A 200 7.58 12.99 -4.78
N PRO A 201 8.03 13.94 -3.96
CA PRO A 201 7.30 14.34 -2.77
C PRO A 201 5.87 14.78 -3.09
N ILE A 202 4.94 14.41 -2.22
CA ILE A 202 3.53 14.80 -2.30
C ILE A 202 3.29 15.98 -1.36
N GLU A 203 3.04 17.16 -1.91
CA GLU A 203 2.95 18.42 -1.16
C GLU A 203 1.85 18.44 -0.09
N TYR A 204 0.75 17.71 -0.33
CA TYR A 204 -0.40 17.65 0.57
C TYR A 204 -0.40 16.41 1.48
N PHE A 205 0.67 15.63 1.53
CA PHE A 205 0.87 14.55 2.49
C PHE A 205 1.81 15.01 3.60
N ASN A 206 1.26 15.22 4.80
CA ASN A 206 2.04 15.65 5.96
C ASN A 206 2.70 14.45 6.64
N ALA A 207 3.75 13.93 6.03
CA ALA A 207 4.49 12.79 6.55
C ALA A 207 5.27 13.16 7.82
N ASP A 208 5.18 12.31 8.86
CA ASP A 208 6.01 12.38 10.06
C ASP A 208 7.47 12.09 9.74
N LYS A 209 7.69 11.26 8.71
CA LYS A 209 9.02 10.82 8.30
C LYS A 209 9.12 10.78 6.78
N LYS A 210 10.17 11.39 6.24
CA LYS A 210 10.49 11.36 4.82
C LYS A 210 11.83 10.67 4.60
N ILE A 211 11.87 9.67 3.72
CA ILE A 211 13.05 8.88 3.41
C ILE A 211 13.29 8.91 1.90
N PHE A 212 14.53 9.13 1.51
CA PHE A 212 14.97 9.05 0.11
C PHE A 212 15.62 7.71 -0.15
N LEU A 213 15.12 7.00 -1.17
CA LEU A 213 15.58 5.66 -1.52
C LEU A 213 16.47 5.70 -2.77
#